data_892cfe4b01a3655fc713d55844bf53e1
#
_entry.id   892cfe4b01a3655fc713d55844bf53e1
#
_cell.length_a   1.000
_cell.length_b   1.000
_cell.length_c   1.000
_cell.angle_alpha   90.00
_cell.angle_beta   90.00
_cell.angle_gamma   90.00
#
_symmetry.space_group_name_H-M   'P 1'
#
loop_
_entity.id
_entity.type
_entity.pdbx_description
1 polymer ?
#
loop_
_entity_poly.entity_id
_entity_poly.type
_entity_poly.pdbx_seq_one_letter_code
_entity_poly.pdbx_strand_id
1 'polypeptide(L)'
;MNINVPPPAGAVPWEQVRTRLDQNGPFANMYDTPLYRDAVWEQFSEKEYARRYAALREKMRAEKLDAVIVPGGPSHWSFGGGMTWLTGHWEWHALASYVLVPLNDEPTLVFSMGGTHAEAVRRQVAPALSDVRQSRGGRYAEVMVERLKEIGLTKGRIGLVEIDPRHKDYLPVNQYNDLRAGLPDVELVFTRSFIHELVVIKSADELDCVRRAGVLCQRAMEAMIATAKPGATEADLRGAAGAAMLQGGGDIDFLIIGSTPMAKPAMFFGNPRPSERKLSTGDIVIMELAAGYRGYTAQIGSPICLGPPTDMVRKFWEEITLPGYRKIVAEIKPGNPIDNVRIAAQFFRQMGVQSRPTQIHGIDIVTATPHVFAERTEAREADKVFLPGMVTMAEPNPITADGMFGIFLGHTFIVTNDGHEVVDTYPLEIAVA
;
A
#
# COMPACT_ATOMS: atom_id res chain seq x y z
N MET A 1 -19.78 6.94 -43.41
CA MET A 1 -20.60 8.14 -43.39
C MET A 1 -19.65 9.34 -43.22
N ASN A 2 -19.47 10.15 -44.28
CA ASN A 2 -18.78 11.43 -44.15
C ASN A 2 -19.74 12.40 -43.44
N ILE A 3 -19.54 12.59 -42.13
CA ILE A 3 -20.27 13.62 -41.38
C ILE A 3 -19.60 14.95 -41.75
N ASN A 4 -20.17 15.65 -42.69
CA ASN A 4 -19.71 16.99 -43.10
C ASN A 4 -20.27 18.02 -42.12
N VAL A 5 -19.71 18.06 -40.89
CA VAL A 5 -20.04 19.11 -39.91
C VAL A 5 -19.12 20.29 -40.21
N PRO A 6 -19.66 21.48 -40.55
CA PRO A 6 -18.81 22.63 -40.74
C PRO A 6 -18.02 22.94 -39.48
N PRO A 7 -16.74 23.32 -39.60
CA PRO A 7 -15.94 23.66 -38.43
C PRO A 7 -16.55 24.87 -37.68
N PRO A 8 -16.47 24.93 -36.36
CA PRO A 8 -16.94 26.06 -35.60
C PRO A 8 -16.19 27.36 -35.96
N ALA A 9 -16.83 28.49 -35.79
CA ALA A 9 -16.23 29.80 -36.11
C ALA A 9 -14.92 29.97 -35.31
N GLY A 10 -13.82 30.29 -35.98
CA GLY A 10 -12.49 30.40 -35.38
C GLY A 10 -11.70 29.09 -35.29
N ALA A 11 -12.21 28.00 -35.84
CA ALA A 11 -11.45 26.73 -35.89
C ALA A 11 -10.16 26.90 -36.70
N VAL A 12 -9.08 26.38 -36.17
CA VAL A 12 -7.77 26.33 -36.82
C VAL A 12 -7.79 25.17 -37.83
N PRO A 13 -7.31 25.37 -39.10
CA PRO A 13 -7.20 24.29 -40.04
C PRO A 13 -6.38 23.12 -39.53
N TRP A 14 -6.84 21.87 -39.84
CA TRP A 14 -6.21 20.66 -39.29
C TRP A 14 -4.72 20.54 -39.60
N GLU A 15 -4.27 20.99 -40.78
CA GLU A 15 -2.86 21.00 -41.16
C GLU A 15 -1.99 21.85 -40.22
N GLN A 16 -2.54 22.96 -39.71
CA GLN A 16 -1.81 23.77 -38.72
C GLN A 16 -1.76 23.08 -37.33
N VAL A 17 -2.85 22.42 -36.98
CA VAL A 17 -2.88 21.62 -35.73
C VAL A 17 -1.88 20.47 -35.86
N ARG A 18 -1.90 19.74 -36.98
CA ARG A 18 -0.99 18.66 -37.25
C ARG A 18 0.46 19.08 -37.23
N THR A 19 0.81 20.21 -37.85
CA THR A 19 2.17 20.74 -37.81
C THR A 19 2.65 21.03 -36.38
N ARG A 20 1.76 21.56 -35.52
CA ARG A 20 2.09 21.77 -34.11
C ARG A 20 2.29 20.45 -33.36
N LEU A 21 1.46 19.45 -33.63
CA LEU A 21 1.58 18.13 -33.02
C LEU A 21 2.88 17.42 -33.42
N ASP A 22 3.25 17.53 -34.71
CA ASP A 22 4.48 16.93 -35.24
C ASP A 22 5.75 17.61 -34.69
N GLN A 23 5.70 18.93 -34.42
CA GLN A 23 6.85 19.70 -33.94
C GLN A 23 7.04 19.61 -32.41
N ASN A 24 5.98 19.66 -31.61
CA ASN A 24 6.05 19.89 -30.18
C ASN A 24 5.34 18.80 -29.34
N GLY A 25 4.66 17.88 -29.99
CA GLY A 25 3.69 17.00 -29.33
C GLY A 25 2.43 17.76 -28.86
N PRO A 26 1.35 17.05 -28.54
CA PRO A 26 0.04 17.68 -28.32
C PRO A 26 -0.05 18.60 -27.08
N PHE A 27 0.87 18.46 -26.13
CA PHE A 27 0.79 19.18 -24.86
C PHE A 27 2.15 19.73 -24.37
N ALA A 28 3.18 19.80 -25.21
CA ALA A 28 4.52 20.24 -24.81
C ALA A 28 4.47 21.59 -24.07
N ASN A 29 3.71 22.56 -24.57
CA ASN A 29 3.59 23.88 -23.96
C ASN A 29 2.81 23.88 -22.65
N MET A 30 1.88 22.96 -22.45
CA MET A 30 1.10 22.87 -21.22
C MET A 30 1.98 22.45 -20.04
N TYR A 31 2.84 21.49 -20.24
CA TYR A 31 3.76 21.00 -19.21
C TYR A 31 4.83 22.01 -18.80
N ASP A 32 5.16 22.97 -19.65
CA ASP A 32 6.14 24.04 -19.37
C ASP A 32 5.56 25.23 -18.62
N THR A 33 4.25 25.27 -18.44
CA THR A 33 3.62 26.35 -17.67
C THR A 33 3.89 26.23 -16.16
N PRO A 34 4.07 27.36 -15.43
CA PRO A 34 4.21 27.32 -13.97
C PRO A 34 3.06 26.57 -13.29
N LEU A 35 1.82 26.82 -13.76
CA LEU A 35 0.63 26.17 -13.22
C LEU A 35 0.72 24.63 -13.24
N TYR A 36 1.22 24.07 -14.32
CA TYR A 36 1.34 22.61 -14.44
C TYR A 36 2.52 22.07 -13.64
N ARG A 37 3.64 22.80 -13.59
CA ARG A 37 4.79 22.43 -12.74
C ARG A 37 4.42 22.39 -11.26
N ASP A 38 3.61 23.33 -10.80
CA ASP A 38 3.19 23.45 -9.41
C ASP A 38 2.09 22.43 -9.03
N ALA A 39 1.42 21.81 -10.02
CA ALA A 39 0.41 20.78 -9.85
C ALA A 39 0.97 19.35 -9.84
N VAL A 40 2.28 19.18 -9.77
CA VAL A 40 2.91 17.85 -9.77
C VAL A 40 2.78 17.21 -8.39
N TRP A 41 2.55 15.91 -8.38
CA TRP A 41 2.61 15.08 -7.19
C TRP A 41 3.96 15.29 -6.47
N GLU A 42 3.92 15.59 -5.18
CA GLU A 42 5.13 15.77 -4.38
C GLU A 42 5.92 14.46 -4.30
N GLN A 43 7.20 14.52 -4.69
CA GLN A 43 8.10 13.37 -4.73
C GLN A 43 9.10 13.40 -3.57
N PHE A 44 9.74 12.25 -3.31
CA PHE A 44 10.93 12.23 -2.47
C PHE A 44 12.09 12.98 -3.15
N SER A 45 13.06 13.38 -2.36
CA SER A 45 14.25 14.05 -2.88
C SER A 45 15.11 13.12 -3.74
N GLU A 46 15.89 13.68 -4.67
CA GLU A 46 16.90 12.94 -5.42
C GLU A 46 17.86 12.19 -4.51
N LYS A 47 18.19 12.74 -3.33
CA LYS A 47 19.03 12.09 -2.33
C LYS A 47 18.40 10.81 -1.79
N GLU A 48 17.11 10.82 -1.53
CA GLU A 48 16.39 9.62 -1.05
C GLU A 48 16.34 8.54 -2.13
N TYR A 49 16.07 8.90 -3.39
CA TYR A 49 16.12 7.93 -4.49
C TYR A 49 17.54 7.40 -4.72
N ALA A 50 18.57 8.24 -4.64
CA ALA A 50 19.96 7.80 -4.71
C ALA A 50 20.29 6.76 -3.62
N ARG A 51 19.82 6.98 -2.39
CA ARG A 51 19.95 6.02 -1.28
C ARG A 51 19.29 4.66 -1.63
N ARG A 52 18.08 4.69 -2.17
CA ARG A 52 17.32 3.49 -2.57
C ARG A 52 18.04 2.70 -3.65
N TYR A 53 18.48 3.38 -4.71
CA TYR A 53 19.26 2.73 -5.78
C TYR A 53 20.61 2.22 -5.31
N ALA A 54 21.29 2.91 -4.39
CA ALA A 54 22.55 2.45 -3.81
C ALA A 54 22.35 1.12 -3.05
N ALA A 55 21.33 1.06 -2.18
CA ALA A 55 20.98 -0.15 -1.43
C ALA A 55 20.56 -1.31 -2.35
N LEU A 56 19.75 -1.02 -3.38
CA LEU A 56 19.36 -2.01 -4.38
C LEU A 56 20.58 -2.58 -5.12
N ARG A 57 21.49 -1.73 -5.59
CA ARG A 57 22.69 -2.16 -6.31
C ARG A 57 23.67 -2.92 -5.41
N GLU A 58 23.76 -2.59 -4.14
CA GLU A 58 24.56 -3.37 -3.19
C GLU A 58 24.01 -4.80 -3.07
N LYS A 59 22.70 -4.95 -2.92
CA LYS A 59 22.05 -6.26 -2.90
C LYS A 59 22.20 -7.01 -4.23
N MET A 60 22.09 -6.32 -5.38
CA MET A 60 22.37 -6.92 -6.69
C MET A 60 23.78 -7.50 -6.77
N ARG A 61 24.80 -6.77 -6.26
CA ARG A 61 26.20 -7.27 -6.22
C ARG A 61 26.32 -8.52 -5.35
N ALA A 62 25.68 -8.50 -4.17
CA ALA A 62 25.69 -9.65 -3.26
C ALA A 62 25.09 -10.91 -3.90
N GLU A 63 24.01 -10.74 -4.68
CA GLU A 63 23.32 -11.84 -5.38
C GLU A 63 23.90 -12.11 -6.80
N LYS A 64 24.93 -11.38 -7.22
CA LYS A 64 25.57 -11.48 -8.54
C LYS A 64 24.61 -11.27 -9.69
N LEU A 65 23.77 -10.23 -9.62
CA LEU A 65 22.83 -9.82 -10.64
C LEU A 65 23.37 -8.61 -11.41
N ASP A 66 23.28 -8.67 -12.75
CA ASP A 66 23.71 -7.59 -13.64
C ASP A 66 22.59 -6.57 -13.90
N ALA A 67 21.35 -7.00 -13.77
CA ALA A 67 20.16 -6.15 -13.76
C ALA A 67 19.06 -6.78 -12.93
N VAL A 68 18.05 -5.99 -12.57
CA VAL A 68 16.77 -6.47 -12.02
C VAL A 68 15.61 -5.84 -12.76
N ILE A 69 14.53 -6.60 -12.92
CA ILE A 69 13.25 -6.13 -13.41
C ILE A 69 12.29 -6.15 -12.23
N VAL A 70 11.83 -4.96 -11.83
CA VAL A 70 10.89 -4.80 -10.72
C VAL A 70 9.53 -4.45 -11.30
N PRO A 71 8.55 -5.35 -11.21
CA PRO A 71 7.21 -5.08 -11.70
C PRO A 71 6.49 -4.10 -10.77
N GLY A 72 5.68 -3.23 -11.37
CA GLY A 72 4.56 -2.60 -10.71
C GLY A 72 3.38 -3.55 -10.72
N GLY A 73 2.32 -3.13 -10.12
CA GLY A 73 1.09 -3.90 -10.01
C GLY A 73 0.50 -3.73 -8.62
N PRO A 74 -0.76 -4.05 -8.45
CA PRO A 74 -1.38 -3.94 -7.15
C PRO A 74 -0.68 -4.90 -6.19
N SER A 75 0.21 -4.37 -5.36
CA SER A 75 0.59 -5.08 -4.16
C SER A 75 -0.59 -5.01 -3.19
N HIS A 76 -0.60 -5.88 -2.19
CA HIS A 76 -1.68 -5.90 -1.20
C HIS A 76 -1.82 -4.56 -0.44
N TRP A 77 -0.76 -3.75 -0.41
CA TRP A 77 -0.64 -2.56 0.43
C TRP A 77 -0.28 -1.28 -0.31
N SER A 78 -0.04 -1.33 -1.61
CA SER A 78 0.30 -0.14 -2.38
C SER A 78 -0.01 -0.27 -3.86
N PHE A 79 -0.11 0.87 -4.51
CA PHE A 79 -0.35 1.01 -5.93
C PHE A 79 0.95 0.97 -6.73
N GLY A 80 1.65 -0.16 -6.74
CA GLY A 80 2.84 -0.35 -7.56
C GLY A 80 4.07 -0.89 -6.82
N GLY A 81 3.99 -1.12 -5.52
CA GLY A 81 4.98 -1.86 -4.74
C GLY A 81 6.42 -1.39 -4.91
N GLY A 82 7.32 -2.31 -5.21
CA GLY A 82 8.74 -2.02 -5.39
C GLY A 82 9.04 -1.05 -6.52
N MET A 83 8.25 -1.06 -7.60
CA MET A 83 8.38 -0.08 -8.67
C MET A 83 8.08 1.34 -8.16
N THR A 84 7.03 1.53 -7.39
CA THR A 84 6.70 2.82 -6.77
C THR A 84 7.78 3.26 -5.79
N TRP A 85 8.34 2.34 -4.99
CA TRP A 85 9.44 2.66 -4.09
C TRP A 85 10.68 3.18 -4.83
N LEU A 86 10.99 2.64 -6.01
CA LEU A 86 12.15 3.05 -6.80
C LEU A 86 11.93 4.32 -7.62
N THR A 87 10.69 4.61 -8.02
CA THR A 87 10.41 5.64 -9.03
C THR A 87 9.51 6.76 -8.53
N GLY A 88 8.75 6.54 -7.46
CA GLY A 88 7.64 7.41 -7.07
C GLY A 88 6.45 7.36 -8.04
N HIS A 89 6.53 6.56 -9.10
CA HIS A 89 5.40 6.36 -10.00
C HIS A 89 4.30 5.58 -9.28
N TRP A 90 3.10 6.09 -9.40
CA TRP A 90 1.90 5.50 -8.85
C TRP A 90 1.01 4.96 -9.98
N GLU A 91 0.65 3.69 -9.92
CA GLU A 91 -0.21 3.07 -10.91
C GLU A 91 -1.67 3.44 -10.65
N TRP A 92 -2.25 4.19 -11.57
CA TRP A 92 -3.61 4.71 -11.48
C TRP A 92 -4.63 3.92 -12.31
N HIS A 93 -4.15 2.94 -13.08
CA HIS A 93 -4.96 1.97 -13.82
C HIS A 93 -4.50 0.55 -13.48
N ALA A 94 -5.34 -0.44 -13.74
CA ALA A 94 -4.98 -1.86 -13.63
C ALA A 94 -3.97 -2.31 -14.72
N LEU A 95 -3.06 -1.44 -15.12
CA LEU A 95 -2.04 -1.65 -16.15
C LEU A 95 -0.69 -1.59 -15.47
N ALA A 96 0.00 -2.72 -15.43
CA ALA A 96 1.33 -2.79 -14.83
C ALA A 96 2.35 -1.93 -15.58
N SER A 97 3.26 -1.31 -14.84
CA SER A 97 4.51 -0.75 -15.36
C SER A 97 5.69 -1.54 -14.79
N TYR A 98 6.87 -1.37 -15.37
CA TYR A 98 8.07 -2.09 -14.92
C TYR A 98 9.25 -1.13 -14.82
N VAL A 99 10.05 -1.28 -13.78
CA VAL A 99 11.35 -0.61 -13.74
C VAL A 99 12.47 -1.63 -13.95
N LEU A 100 13.29 -1.38 -14.97
CA LEU A 100 14.51 -2.10 -15.25
C LEU A 100 15.66 -1.33 -14.61
N VAL A 101 16.39 -1.96 -13.71
CA VAL A 101 17.54 -1.36 -13.04
C VAL A 101 18.81 -2.15 -13.40
N PRO A 102 19.65 -1.65 -14.30
CA PRO A 102 20.98 -2.19 -14.53
C PRO A 102 21.91 -1.90 -13.35
N LEU A 103 22.88 -2.79 -13.08
CA LEU A 103 23.84 -2.63 -12.00
C LEU A 103 24.70 -1.38 -12.18
N ASN A 104 25.13 -1.08 -13.43
CA ASN A 104 26.11 -0.04 -13.75
C ASN A 104 25.60 1.00 -14.75
N ASP A 105 24.27 1.10 -14.97
CA ASP A 105 23.68 2.07 -15.90
C ASP A 105 22.44 2.70 -15.29
N GLU A 106 21.84 3.68 -15.98
CA GLU A 106 20.64 4.37 -15.55
C GLU A 106 19.40 3.45 -15.56
N PRO A 107 18.53 3.55 -14.56
CA PRO A 107 17.27 2.80 -14.55
C PRO A 107 16.33 3.29 -15.64
N THR A 108 15.45 2.40 -16.09
CA THR A 108 14.44 2.69 -17.11
C THR A 108 13.06 2.31 -16.60
N LEU A 109 12.11 3.25 -16.60
CA LEU A 109 10.70 2.95 -16.37
C LEU A 109 10.01 2.64 -17.70
N VAL A 110 9.48 1.42 -17.85
CA VAL A 110 8.63 1.06 -18.98
C VAL A 110 7.18 1.25 -18.56
N PHE A 111 6.62 2.37 -19.01
CA PHE A 111 5.28 2.82 -18.62
C PHE A 111 4.19 2.22 -19.55
N SER A 112 3.06 1.88 -18.96
CA SER A 112 1.96 1.19 -19.65
C SER A 112 1.34 1.95 -20.82
N MET A 113 1.27 3.27 -20.71
CA MET A 113 0.61 4.13 -21.69
C MET A 113 1.61 4.97 -22.48
N GLY A 114 1.12 5.67 -23.50
CA GLY A 114 1.91 6.51 -24.38
C GLY A 114 1.46 7.96 -24.41
N GLY A 115 2.04 8.72 -25.34
CA GLY A 115 1.66 10.10 -25.62
C GLY A 115 1.84 11.02 -24.41
N THR A 116 0.84 11.83 -24.13
CA THR A 116 0.84 12.84 -23.06
C THR A 116 1.01 12.26 -21.67
N HIS A 117 0.50 11.04 -21.44
CA HIS A 117 0.65 10.36 -20.15
C HIS A 117 2.11 9.99 -19.87
N ALA A 118 2.85 9.53 -20.87
CA ALA A 118 4.27 9.23 -20.72
C ALA A 118 5.09 10.49 -20.40
N GLU A 119 4.73 11.63 -20.98
CA GLU A 119 5.40 12.91 -20.67
C GLU A 119 5.10 13.38 -19.25
N ALA A 120 3.86 13.27 -18.79
CA ALA A 120 3.48 13.58 -17.41
C ALA A 120 4.26 12.69 -16.41
N VAL A 121 4.34 11.39 -16.68
CA VAL A 121 5.09 10.43 -15.85
C VAL A 121 6.58 10.77 -15.84
N ARG A 122 7.18 11.10 -17.00
CA ARG A 122 8.61 11.48 -17.07
C ARG A 122 8.93 12.65 -16.15
N ARG A 123 8.08 13.65 -16.09
CA ARG A 123 8.25 14.81 -15.19
C ARG A 123 8.05 14.44 -13.73
N GLN A 124 7.07 13.59 -13.47
CA GLN A 124 6.76 13.13 -12.13
C GLN A 124 7.91 12.32 -11.51
N VAL A 125 8.51 11.42 -12.29
CA VAL A 125 9.59 10.54 -11.79
C VAL A 125 10.99 11.11 -11.94
N ALA A 126 11.14 12.33 -12.49
CA ALA A 126 12.44 12.96 -12.77
C ALA A 126 13.42 12.94 -11.58
N PRO A 127 13.00 13.10 -10.30
CA PRO A 127 13.90 12.98 -9.17
C PRO A 127 14.51 11.59 -8.99
N ALA A 128 13.85 10.54 -9.51
CA ALA A 128 14.27 9.15 -9.37
C ALA A 128 15.04 8.63 -10.59
N LEU A 129 14.58 8.96 -11.80
CA LEU A 129 15.14 8.49 -13.07
C LEU A 129 14.74 9.38 -14.24
N SER A 130 15.51 9.35 -15.33
CA SER A 130 15.24 10.14 -16.54
C SER A 130 14.72 9.33 -17.73
N ASP A 131 15.02 8.03 -17.82
CA ASP A 131 14.62 7.18 -18.95
C ASP A 131 13.24 6.57 -18.72
N VAL A 132 12.22 7.16 -19.38
CA VAL A 132 10.84 6.66 -19.36
C VAL A 132 10.43 6.27 -20.78
N ARG A 133 10.10 5.00 -20.98
CA ARG A 133 9.73 4.44 -22.27
C ARG A 133 8.28 3.93 -22.26
N GLN A 134 7.64 4.01 -23.43
CA GLN A 134 6.27 3.50 -23.61
C GLN A 134 6.30 2.00 -23.88
N SER A 135 5.34 1.25 -23.33
CA SER A 135 5.22 -0.19 -23.53
C SER A 135 4.79 -0.61 -24.94
N ARG A 136 4.41 0.36 -25.79
CA ARG A 136 3.93 0.13 -27.17
C ARG A 136 2.75 -0.85 -27.22
N GLY A 137 1.76 -0.63 -26.37
CA GLY A 137 0.56 -1.47 -26.29
C GLY A 137 0.77 -2.79 -25.55
N GLY A 138 1.53 -2.77 -24.45
CA GLY A 138 1.72 -3.92 -23.58
C GLY A 138 2.91 -4.82 -23.94
N ARG A 139 3.78 -4.38 -24.86
CA ARG A 139 5.00 -5.11 -25.26
C ARG A 139 6.20 -4.74 -24.38
N TYR A 140 6.01 -4.86 -23.08
CA TYR A 140 7.00 -4.44 -22.08
C TYR A 140 8.34 -5.17 -22.25
N ALA A 141 8.29 -6.49 -22.45
CA ALA A 141 9.49 -7.30 -22.62
C ALA A 141 10.31 -6.87 -23.83
N GLU A 142 9.68 -6.55 -24.98
CA GLU A 142 10.39 -6.05 -26.16
C GLU A 142 11.15 -4.76 -25.84
N VAL A 143 10.52 -3.81 -25.14
CA VAL A 143 11.15 -2.53 -24.77
C VAL A 143 12.31 -2.75 -23.79
N MET A 144 12.15 -3.66 -22.82
CA MET A 144 13.23 -4.01 -21.89
C MET A 144 14.39 -4.70 -22.59
N VAL A 145 14.11 -5.61 -23.54
CA VAL A 145 15.12 -6.27 -24.37
C VAL A 145 15.91 -5.27 -25.20
N GLU A 146 15.21 -4.32 -25.84
CA GLU A 146 15.87 -3.25 -26.59
C GLU A 146 16.82 -2.45 -25.70
N ARG A 147 16.36 -2.01 -24.52
CA ARG A 147 17.17 -1.27 -23.57
C ARG A 147 18.40 -2.06 -23.09
N LEU A 148 18.23 -3.33 -22.78
CA LEU A 148 19.32 -4.20 -22.36
C LEU A 148 20.37 -4.39 -23.49
N LYS A 149 19.93 -4.51 -24.73
CA LYS A 149 20.82 -4.55 -25.90
C LYS A 149 21.56 -3.22 -26.12
N GLU A 150 20.88 -2.07 -25.95
CA GLU A 150 21.49 -0.74 -26.05
C GLU A 150 22.67 -0.56 -25.09
N ILE A 151 22.56 -1.09 -23.85
CA ILE A 151 23.63 -1.02 -22.85
C ILE A 151 24.60 -2.20 -22.91
N GLY A 152 24.48 -3.06 -23.93
CA GLY A 152 25.37 -4.21 -24.13
C GLY A 152 25.13 -5.39 -23.19
N LEU A 153 24.03 -5.41 -22.41
CA LEU A 153 23.72 -6.48 -21.47
C LEU A 153 22.91 -7.60 -22.17
N THR A 154 23.63 -8.35 -23.03
CA THR A 154 23.06 -9.49 -23.77
C THR A 154 23.44 -10.84 -23.18
N LYS A 155 24.25 -10.86 -22.11
CA LYS A 155 24.67 -12.04 -21.33
C LYS A 155 24.67 -11.65 -19.87
N GLY A 156 24.68 -12.64 -18.98
CA GLY A 156 24.72 -12.41 -17.53
C GLY A 156 23.41 -12.81 -16.84
N ARG A 157 23.18 -12.27 -15.66
CA ARG A 157 22.10 -12.67 -14.78
C ARG A 157 21.14 -11.52 -14.51
N ILE A 158 19.88 -11.70 -14.85
CA ILE A 158 18.82 -10.70 -14.63
C ILE A 158 17.84 -11.23 -13.59
N GLY A 159 17.71 -10.51 -12.47
CA GLY A 159 16.75 -10.83 -11.42
C GLY A 159 15.33 -10.40 -11.83
N LEU A 160 14.40 -11.33 -11.76
CA LEU A 160 12.96 -11.04 -11.83
C LEU A 160 12.48 -10.90 -10.39
N VAL A 161 12.08 -9.67 -10.02
CA VAL A 161 11.66 -9.37 -8.66
C VAL A 161 10.18 -9.70 -8.51
N GLU A 162 9.83 -10.35 -7.42
CA GLU A 162 8.44 -10.64 -7.10
C GLU A 162 7.65 -9.37 -6.74
N ILE A 163 6.37 -9.34 -7.09
CA ILE A 163 5.43 -8.26 -6.71
C ILE A 163 5.18 -8.31 -5.20
N ASP A 164 4.88 -9.50 -4.70
CA ASP A 164 4.66 -9.77 -3.27
C ASP A 164 5.34 -11.10 -2.89
N PRO A 165 6.28 -11.09 -1.94
CA PRO A 165 7.03 -12.30 -1.56
C PRO A 165 6.16 -13.43 -1.01
N ARG A 166 4.92 -13.15 -0.59
CA ARG A 166 3.97 -14.16 -0.10
C ARG A 166 3.33 -14.95 -1.24
N HIS A 167 3.07 -14.28 -2.37
CA HIS A 167 2.33 -14.86 -3.50
C HIS A 167 3.25 -15.42 -4.59
N LYS A 168 4.53 -15.03 -4.62
CA LYS A 168 5.51 -15.43 -5.64
C LYS A 168 5.09 -15.06 -7.07
N ASP A 169 4.39 -13.93 -7.22
CA ASP A 169 4.01 -13.39 -8.51
C ASP A 169 5.15 -12.54 -9.08
N TYR A 170 5.47 -12.75 -10.35
CA TYR A 170 6.59 -12.09 -11.03
C TYR A 170 6.12 -11.36 -12.28
N LEU A 171 6.21 -12.01 -13.41
CA LEU A 171 5.82 -11.49 -14.72
C LEU A 171 4.71 -12.33 -15.33
N PRO A 172 3.80 -11.74 -16.12
CA PRO A 172 2.93 -12.51 -16.99
C PRO A 172 3.74 -13.43 -17.92
N VAL A 173 3.23 -14.64 -18.17
CA VAL A 173 3.96 -15.68 -18.90
C VAL A 173 4.40 -15.26 -20.30
N ASN A 174 3.61 -14.44 -21.00
CA ASN A 174 3.96 -13.87 -22.30
C ASN A 174 5.19 -12.97 -22.19
N GLN A 175 5.24 -12.05 -21.22
CA GLN A 175 6.40 -11.17 -21.01
C GLN A 175 7.66 -11.97 -20.65
N TYR A 176 7.54 -13.01 -19.84
CA TYR A 176 8.64 -13.91 -19.53
C TYR A 176 9.19 -14.63 -20.78
N ASN A 177 8.29 -15.15 -21.62
CA ASN A 177 8.69 -15.84 -22.84
C ASN A 177 9.36 -14.89 -23.84
N ASP A 178 8.85 -13.66 -23.97
CA ASP A 178 9.41 -12.64 -24.86
C ASP A 178 10.80 -12.19 -24.38
N LEU A 179 11.02 -12.04 -23.07
CA LEU A 179 12.34 -11.78 -22.50
C LEU A 179 13.32 -12.91 -22.84
N ARG A 180 12.94 -14.16 -22.63
CA ARG A 180 13.78 -15.32 -22.97
C ARG A 180 14.11 -15.41 -24.45
N ALA A 181 13.12 -15.15 -25.30
CA ALA A 181 13.32 -15.17 -26.75
C ALA A 181 14.24 -14.03 -27.21
N GLY A 182 14.08 -12.84 -26.62
CA GLY A 182 14.87 -11.67 -26.95
C GLY A 182 16.31 -11.67 -26.42
N LEU A 183 16.58 -12.43 -25.34
CA LEU A 183 17.86 -12.52 -24.64
C LEU A 183 18.22 -13.99 -24.32
N PRO A 184 18.51 -14.81 -25.35
CA PRO A 184 18.71 -16.25 -25.17
C PRO A 184 19.93 -16.64 -24.32
N ASP A 185 20.95 -15.76 -24.23
CA ASP A 185 22.19 -15.99 -23.49
C ASP A 185 22.17 -15.40 -22.07
N VAL A 186 21.02 -14.87 -21.63
CA VAL A 186 20.82 -14.33 -20.28
C VAL A 186 20.17 -15.37 -19.38
N GLU A 187 20.67 -15.50 -18.15
CA GLU A 187 20.03 -16.27 -17.09
C GLU A 187 18.97 -15.39 -16.40
N LEU A 188 17.69 -15.76 -16.48
CA LEU A 188 16.61 -15.11 -15.71
C LEU A 188 16.48 -15.79 -14.35
N VAL A 189 16.71 -15.03 -13.29
CA VAL A 189 16.74 -15.49 -11.90
C VAL A 189 15.49 -14.99 -11.17
N PHE A 190 14.67 -15.91 -10.64
CA PHE A 190 13.57 -15.53 -9.76
C PHE A 190 14.11 -15.20 -8.37
N THR A 191 14.03 -13.93 -7.99
CA THR A 191 14.49 -13.47 -6.67
C THR A 191 13.49 -13.86 -5.56
N ARG A 192 13.89 -13.70 -4.30
CA ARG A 192 13.02 -13.92 -3.15
C ARG A 192 13.24 -12.84 -2.11
N SER A 193 12.16 -12.19 -1.72
CA SER A 193 12.18 -11.11 -0.72
C SER A 193 13.16 -9.98 -1.05
N PHE A 194 13.42 -9.75 -2.34
CA PHE A 194 14.50 -8.89 -2.81
C PHE A 194 14.31 -7.43 -2.41
N ILE A 195 13.20 -6.82 -2.80
CA ILE A 195 12.84 -5.45 -2.39
C ILE A 195 12.39 -5.43 -0.92
N HIS A 196 11.70 -6.46 -0.49
CA HIS A 196 11.20 -6.56 0.87
C HIS A 196 12.26 -6.29 1.94
N GLU A 197 13.44 -6.89 1.83
CA GLU A 197 14.53 -6.68 2.79
C GLU A 197 15.07 -5.24 2.79
N LEU A 198 14.90 -4.51 1.70
CA LEU A 198 15.33 -3.11 1.58
C LEU A 198 14.31 -2.12 2.17
N VAL A 199 13.02 -2.47 2.18
CA VAL A 199 11.93 -1.57 2.60
C VAL A 199 11.46 -1.81 4.03
N VAL A 200 11.84 -2.93 4.67
CA VAL A 200 11.37 -3.27 6.01
C VAL A 200 11.78 -2.21 7.05
N ILE A 201 12.94 -1.58 6.89
CA ILE A 201 13.40 -0.45 7.70
C ILE A 201 13.21 0.84 6.89
N LYS A 202 12.30 1.69 7.35
CA LYS A 202 11.94 2.93 6.67
C LYS A 202 12.92 4.05 6.97
N SER A 203 13.18 4.91 5.99
CA SER A 203 13.88 6.18 6.20
C SER A 203 12.99 7.18 6.96
N ALA A 204 13.57 8.29 7.41
CA ALA A 204 12.80 9.35 8.06
C ALA A 204 11.70 9.92 7.16
N ASP A 205 12.00 10.12 5.86
CA ASP A 205 11.04 10.63 4.87
C ASP A 205 9.89 9.63 4.65
N GLU A 206 10.18 8.33 4.65
CA GLU A 206 9.19 7.26 4.54
C GLU A 206 8.30 7.19 5.80
N LEU A 207 8.89 7.32 6.99
CA LEU A 207 8.15 7.36 8.26
C LEU A 207 7.22 8.58 8.35
N ASP A 208 7.60 9.72 7.78
CA ASP A 208 6.71 10.89 7.71
C ASP A 208 5.49 10.63 6.83
N CYS A 209 5.62 9.85 5.76
CA CYS A 209 4.47 9.42 4.97
C CYS A 209 3.54 8.50 5.78
N VAL A 210 4.09 7.58 6.57
CA VAL A 210 3.31 6.72 7.48
C VAL A 210 2.55 7.55 8.51
N ARG A 211 3.19 8.55 9.13
CA ARG A 211 2.53 9.45 10.09
C ARG A 211 1.38 10.23 9.45
N ARG A 212 1.59 10.74 8.23
CA ARG A 212 0.52 11.41 7.47
C ARG A 212 -0.65 10.47 7.17
N ALA A 213 -0.37 9.23 6.80
CA ALA A 213 -1.40 8.20 6.63
C ALA A 213 -2.16 7.94 7.94
N GLY A 214 -1.47 7.91 9.09
CA GLY A 214 -2.10 7.80 10.42
C GLY A 214 -3.07 8.95 10.72
N VAL A 215 -2.69 10.18 10.42
CA VAL A 215 -3.59 11.34 10.56
C VAL A 215 -4.83 11.21 9.67
N LEU A 216 -4.68 10.65 8.46
CA LEU A 216 -5.82 10.41 7.57
C LEU A 216 -6.75 9.32 8.11
N CYS A 217 -6.21 8.25 8.70
CA CYS A 217 -6.99 7.23 9.39
C CYS A 217 -7.81 7.83 10.54
N GLN A 218 -7.19 8.66 11.36
CA GLN A 218 -7.89 9.35 12.46
C GLN A 218 -9.04 10.21 11.96
N ARG A 219 -8.81 11.04 10.93
CA ARG A 219 -9.86 11.88 10.31
C ARG A 219 -11.01 11.04 9.75
N ALA A 220 -10.68 9.90 9.13
CA ALA A 220 -11.69 8.97 8.62
C ALA A 220 -12.53 8.37 9.76
N MET A 221 -11.91 8.00 10.87
CA MET A 221 -12.59 7.53 12.07
C MET A 221 -13.52 8.58 12.65
N GLU A 222 -13.06 9.82 12.81
CA GLU A 222 -13.85 10.96 13.29
C GLU A 222 -15.05 11.23 12.37
N ALA A 223 -14.87 11.17 11.04
CA ALA A 223 -15.95 11.35 10.07
C ALA A 223 -16.98 10.21 10.14
N MET A 224 -16.55 8.98 10.38
CA MET A 224 -17.46 7.85 10.61
C MET A 224 -18.29 8.04 11.86
N ILE A 225 -17.69 8.41 12.99
CA ILE A 225 -18.40 8.66 14.25
C ILE A 225 -19.45 9.75 14.06
N ALA A 226 -19.10 10.85 13.39
CA ALA A 226 -20.04 11.94 13.11
C ALA A 226 -21.21 11.54 12.19
N THR A 227 -21.02 10.49 11.36
CA THR A 227 -22.01 9.96 10.43
C THR A 227 -22.85 8.84 11.05
N ALA A 228 -22.33 8.14 12.06
CA ALA A 228 -22.95 7.01 12.70
C ALA A 228 -24.17 7.46 13.54
N LYS A 229 -25.36 7.34 12.95
CA LYS A 229 -26.64 7.68 13.58
C LYS A 229 -27.74 6.75 13.09
N PRO A 230 -28.84 6.59 13.84
CA PRO A 230 -29.98 5.78 13.38
C PRO A 230 -30.48 6.23 12.00
N GLY A 231 -30.61 5.27 11.09
CA GLY A 231 -31.04 5.48 9.70
C GLY A 231 -29.91 5.70 8.69
N ALA A 232 -28.69 6.05 9.11
CA ALA A 232 -27.51 5.99 8.23
C ALA A 232 -27.21 4.54 7.85
N THR A 233 -26.58 4.31 6.71
CA THR A 233 -26.16 2.99 6.24
C THR A 233 -24.67 2.73 6.48
N GLU A 234 -24.22 1.48 6.43
CA GLU A 234 -22.80 1.14 6.39
C GLU A 234 -22.10 1.80 5.18
N ALA A 235 -22.82 1.95 4.06
CA ALA A 235 -22.31 2.63 2.88
C ALA A 235 -22.09 4.15 3.13
N ASP A 236 -22.97 4.81 3.91
CA ASP A 236 -22.77 6.20 4.31
C ASP A 236 -21.52 6.38 5.15
N LEU A 237 -21.25 5.45 6.09
CA LEU A 237 -20.02 5.46 6.89
C LEU A 237 -18.78 5.33 6.01
N ARG A 238 -18.81 4.39 5.05
CA ARG A 238 -17.73 4.22 4.08
C ARG A 238 -17.50 5.49 3.25
N GLY A 239 -18.57 6.11 2.79
CA GLY A 239 -18.52 7.36 2.04
C GLY A 239 -17.87 8.49 2.83
N ALA A 240 -18.24 8.64 4.10
CA ALA A 240 -17.67 9.65 4.99
C ALA A 240 -16.18 9.43 5.26
N ALA A 241 -15.78 8.19 5.58
CA ALA A 241 -14.39 7.83 5.80
C ALA A 241 -13.53 8.07 4.55
N GLY A 242 -14.00 7.59 3.39
CA GLY A 242 -13.29 7.77 2.13
C GLY A 242 -13.15 9.23 1.72
N ALA A 243 -14.20 10.05 1.91
CA ALA A 243 -14.13 11.47 1.64
C ALA A 243 -13.10 12.17 2.53
N ALA A 244 -13.02 11.83 3.81
CA ALA A 244 -12.03 12.42 4.73
C ALA A 244 -10.59 12.08 4.33
N MET A 245 -10.32 10.86 3.88
CA MET A 245 -8.99 10.44 3.39
C MET A 245 -8.60 11.23 2.13
N LEU A 246 -9.46 11.26 1.12
CA LEU A 246 -9.19 11.92 -0.16
C LEU A 246 -9.07 13.44 -0.01
N GLN A 247 -9.95 14.08 0.77
CA GLN A 247 -9.87 15.52 1.05
C GLN A 247 -8.61 15.90 1.85
N GLY A 248 -8.06 14.95 2.61
CA GLY A 248 -6.80 15.12 3.32
C GLY A 248 -5.56 14.96 2.44
N GLY A 249 -5.72 14.70 1.13
CA GLY A 249 -4.64 14.55 0.16
C GLY A 249 -4.00 13.17 0.15
N GLY A 250 -4.70 12.16 0.68
CA GLY A 250 -4.26 10.76 0.65
C GLY A 250 -5.14 9.88 -0.22
N ASP A 251 -4.97 8.58 -0.06
CA ASP A 251 -5.66 7.54 -0.80
C ASP A 251 -6.44 6.62 0.14
N ILE A 252 -7.42 5.94 -0.41
CA ILE A 252 -8.13 4.86 0.26
C ILE A 252 -7.41 3.57 -0.08
N ASP A 253 -6.79 2.91 0.91
CA ASP A 253 -6.28 1.56 0.70
C ASP A 253 -7.43 0.56 0.83
N PHE A 254 -8.08 0.50 1.99
CA PHE A 254 -9.33 -0.23 2.14
C PHE A 254 -10.23 0.32 3.27
N LEU A 255 -11.51 -0.05 3.21
CA LEU A 255 -12.54 0.29 4.19
C LEU A 255 -13.40 -0.94 4.45
N ILE A 256 -13.15 -1.62 5.57
CA ILE A 256 -13.87 -2.79 6.04
C ILE A 256 -14.82 -2.32 7.14
N ILE A 257 -16.13 -2.43 6.94
CA ILE A 257 -17.13 -1.90 7.85
C ILE A 257 -18.29 -2.89 7.94
N GLY A 258 -18.77 -3.15 9.14
CA GLY A 258 -19.96 -3.93 9.36
C GLY A 258 -20.63 -3.55 10.67
N SER A 259 -21.91 -3.87 10.84
CA SER A 259 -22.67 -3.51 12.02
C SER A 259 -23.60 -4.61 12.46
N THR A 260 -23.85 -4.70 13.77
CA THR A 260 -24.71 -5.71 14.38
C THR A 260 -25.38 -5.17 15.64
N PRO A 261 -26.61 -5.64 16.00
CA PRO A 261 -27.22 -5.27 17.27
C PRO A 261 -26.41 -5.80 18.46
N MET A 262 -26.08 -4.94 19.42
CA MET A 262 -25.35 -5.35 20.64
C MET A 262 -26.12 -6.33 21.52
N ALA A 263 -27.46 -6.28 21.49
CA ALA A 263 -28.30 -7.18 22.26
C ALA A 263 -28.34 -8.62 21.69
N LYS A 264 -28.10 -8.79 20.41
CA LYS A 264 -28.05 -10.08 19.72
C LYS A 264 -27.03 -10.00 18.58
N PRO A 265 -25.75 -9.99 18.88
CA PRO A 265 -24.74 -9.85 17.84
C PRO A 265 -24.68 -11.07 16.92
N ALA A 266 -24.36 -10.81 15.67
CA ALA A 266 -24.20 -11.82 14.61
C ALA A 266 -23.04 -11.48 13.68
N MET A 267 -22.05 -10.75 14.20
CA MET A 267 -20.88 -10.33 13.44
C MET A 267 -19.67 -10.14 14.39
N PHE A 268 -18.54 -10.68 14.00
CA PHE A 268 -17.30 -10.55 14.74
C PHE A 268 -16.26 -9.66 14.04
N PHE A 269 -16.48 -9.35 12.77
CA PHE A 269 -15.60 -8.52 11.96
C PHE A 269 -16.37 -7.83 10.83
N GLY A 270 -15.88 -6.71 10.34
CA GLY A 270 -16.52 -5.94 9.27
C GLY A 270 -16.50 -6.62 7.90
N ASN A 271 -17.25 -6.06 6.97
CA ASN A 271 -17.34 -6.54 5.59
C ASN A 271 -16.48 -5.64 4.67
N PRO A 272 -15.65 -6.19 3.79
CA PRO A 272 -14.87 -5.40 2.82
C PRO A 272 -15.75 -4.66 1.79
N ARG A 273 -17.00 -5.05 1.66
CA ARG A 273 -18.04 -4.31 0.91
C ARG A 273 -19.18 -3.96 1.84
N PRO A 274 -19.14 -2.82 2.53
CA PRO A 274 -20.20 -2.35 3.41
C PRO A 274 -21.55 -2.33 2.71
N SER A 275 -22.59 -2.70 3.46
CA SER A 275 -23.93 -2.91 2.92
C SER A 275 -24.81 -1.65 3.04
N GLU A 276 -26.01 -1.75 2.48
CA GLU A 276 -27.10 -0.78 2.67
C GLU A 276 -27.86 -0.99 3.99
N ARG A 277 -27.34 -1.81 4.91
CA ARG A 277 -27.95 -2.00 6.22
C ARG A 277 -28.03 -0.68 6.95
N LYS A 278 -29.24 -0.30 7.36
CA LYS A 278 -29.49 0.89 8.18
C LYS A 278 -29.12 0.63 9.62
N LEU A 279 -28.35 1.54 10.17
CA LEU A 279 -27.97 1.53 11.58
C LEU A 279 -29.17 1.87 12.47
N SER A 280 -29.20 1.31 13.65
CA SER A 280 -30.23 1.53 14.67
C SER A 280 -29.58 1.81 16.02
N THR A 281 -30.27 2.52 16.90
CA THR A 281 -29.87 2.63 18.30
C THR A 281 -29.65 1.24 18.89
N GLY A 282 -28.55 1.01 19.58
CA GLY A 282 -28.17 -0.30 20.13
C GLY A 282 -27.33 -1.14 19.17
N ASP A 283 -26.96 -0.64 18.00
CA ASP A 283 -25.97 -1.28 17.13
C ASP A 283 -24.53 -0.98 17.58
N ILE A 284 -23.61 -1.88 17.22
CA ILE A 284 -22.17 -1.67 17.23
C ILE A 284 -21.63 -1.79 15.81
N VAL A 285 -20.79 -0.86 15.41
CA VAL A 285 -20.02 -0.91 14.17
C VAL A 285 -18.65 -1.49 14.49
N ILE A 286 -18.26 -2.50 13.74
CA ILE A 286 -16.94 -3.14 13.77
C ILE A 286 -16.26 -2.81 12.46
N MET A 287 -15.05 -2.25 12.53
CA MET A 287 -14.41 -1.73 11.35
C MET A 287 -12.90 -1.82 11.40
N GLU A 288 -12.30 -1.80 10.23
CA GLU A 288 -10.89 -1.63 9.96
C GLU A 288 -10.72 -0.70 8.77
N LEU A 289 -9.94 0.37 8.94
CA LEU A 289 -9.68 1.38 7.92
C LEU A 289 -8.19 1.45 7.63
N ALA A 290 -7.86 1.63 6.36
CA ALA A 290 -6.50 1.89 5.92
C ALA A 290 -6.46 3.08 4.95
N ALA A 291 -5.64 4.07 5.28
CA ALA A 291 -5.36 5.22 4.44
C ALA A 291 -3.94 5.16 3.91
N GLY A 292 -3.75 5.60 2.67
CA GLY A 292 -2.46 5.73 2.02
C GLY A 292 -1.99 7.18 1.91
N TYR A 293 -0.68 7.39 1.95
CA TYR A 293 -0.04 8.64 1.57
C TYR A 293 1.27 8.34 0.83
N ARG A 294 1.34 8.70 -0.45
CA ARG A 294 2.49 8.40 -1.33
C ARG A 294 2.89 6.91 -1.36
N GLY A 295 1.90 6.02 -1.32
CA GLY A 295 2.13 4.57 -1.29
C GLY A 295 2.46 3.99 0.08
N TYR A 296 2.59 4.80 1.12
CA TYR A 296 2.76 4.35 2.52
C TYR A 296 1.42 4.37 3.23
N THR A 297 1.15 3.33 3.99
CA THR A 297 -0.16 3.07 4.58
C THR A 297 -0.09 3.12 6.11
N ALA A 298 -1.18 3.54 6.72
CA ALA A 298 -1.49 3.30 8.13
C ALA A 298 -2.88 2.70 8.23
N GLN A 299 -3.13 2.00 9.33
CA GLN A 299 -4.41 1.36 9.61
C GLN A 299 -4.87 1.69 11.02
N ILE A 300 -6.19 1.73 11.20
CA ILE A 300 -6.85 1.89 12.49
C ILE A 300 -8.12 1.04 12.54
N GLY A 301 -8.43 0.54 13.72
CA GLY A 301 -9.71 -0.10 13.99
C GLY A 301 -10.14 0.12 15.42
N SER A 302 -11.37 0.60 15.62
CA SER A 302 -11.98 0.78 16.93
C SER A 302 -13.50 0.68 16.82
N PRO A 303 -14.20 0.13 17.83
CA PRO A 303 -15.65 -0.04 17.78
C PRO A 303 -16.39 1.29 17.96
N ILE A 304 -17.54 1.44 17.25
CA ILE A 304 -18.46 2.57 17.41
C ILE A 304 -19.81 2.02 17.87
N CYS A 305 -20.30 2.39 19.03
CA CYS A 305 -21.63 2.04 19.52
C CYS A 305 -22.64 3.16 19.24
N LEU A 306 -23.81 2.80 18.71
CA LEU A 306 -24.93 3.73 18.57
C LEU A 306 -25.75 3.75 19.87
N GLY A 307 -25.38 4.63 20.79
CA GLY A 307 -25.83 4.69 22.16
C GLY A 307 -24.96 3.87 23.13
N PRO A 308 -25.27 3.85 24.43
CA PRO A 308 -24.45 3.21 25.45
C PRO A 308 -24.14 1.74 25.13
N PRO A 309 -22.89 1.28 25.28
CA PRO A 309 -22.56 -0.13 25.11
C PRO A 309 -23.29 -0.99 26.15
N THR A 310 -23.77 -2.16 25.71
CA THR A 310 -24.35 -3.13 26.63
C THR A 310 -23.32 -3.66 27.62
N ASP A 311 -23.78 -4.24 28.75
CA ASP A 311 -22.87 -4.84 29.75
C ASP A 311 -21.97 -5.93 29.12
N MET A 312 -22.47 -6.68 28.17
CA MET A 312 -21.71 -7.69 27.45
C MET A 312 -20.58 -7.05 26.63
N VAL A 313 -20.88 -6.02 25.84
CA VAL A 313 -19.89 -5.30 25.00
C VAL A 313 -18.85 -4.64 25.89
N ARG A 314 -19.26 -3.94 26.97
CA ARG A 314 -18.35 -3.27 27.90
C ARG A 314 -17.40 -4.25 28.58
N LYS A 315 -17.91 -5.37 29.14
CA LYS A 315 -17.08 -6.41 29.77
C LYS A 315 -16.13 -7.05 28.76
N PHE A 316 -16.61 -7.35 27.55
CA PHE A 316 -15.74 -7.91 26.50
C PHE A 316 -14.60 -6.97 26.12
N TRP A 317 -14.88 -5.66 26.09
CA TRP A 317 -13.86 -4.64 25.88
C TRP A 317 -12.88 -4.55 27.05
N GLU A 318 -13.37 -4.35 28.27
CA GLU A 318 -12.56 -4.06 29.44
C GLU A 318 -11.76 -5.27 29.94
N GLU A 319 -12.32 -6.48 29.86
CA GLU A 319 -11.71 -7.68 30.42
C GLU A 319 -10.92 -8.50 29.38
N ILE A 320 -11.24 -8.36 28.09
CA ILE A 320 -10.69 -9.21 27.03
C ILE A 320 -9.94 -8.38 25.97
N THR A 321 -10.66 -7.52 25.23
CA THR A 321 -10.11 -6.84 24.06
C THR A 321 -8.95 -5.93 24.44
N LEU A 322 -9.18 -4.96 25.31
CA LEU A 322 -8.18 -3.97 25.68
C LEU A 322 -6.98 -4.57 26.45
N PRO A 323 -7.16 -5.47 27.42
CA PRO A 323 -6.02 -6.14 28.08
C PRO A 323 -5.18 -6.98 27.12
N GLY A 324 -5.80 -7.75 26.22
CA GLY A 324 -5.11 -8.56 25.23
C GLY A 324 -4.32 -7.70 24.24
N TYR A 325 -4.94 -6.65 23.72
CA TYR A 325 -4.28 -5.66 22.86
C TYR A 325 -3.05 -5.04 23.53
N ARG A 326 -3.18 -4.57 24.78
CA ARG A 326 -2.06 -3.98 25.53
C ARG A 326 -0.89 -4.95 25.75
N LYS A 327 -1.17 -6.24 25.95
CA LYS A 327 -0.13 -7.27 26.06
C LYS A 327 0.65 -7.43 24.75
N ILE A 328 -0.04 -7.43 23.61
CA ILE A 328 0.58 -7.51 22.28
C ILE A 328 1.43 -6.27 22.01
N VAL A 329 0.87 -5.08 22.22
CA VAL A 329 1.56 -3.81 21.97
C VAL A 329 2.80 -3.65 22.85
N ALA A 330 2.79 -4.16 24.08
CA ALA A 330 3.94 -4.12 24.98
C ALA A 330 5.17 -4.87 24.44
N GLU A 331 4.97 -5.81 23.51
CA GLU A 331 6.06 -6.55 22.85
C GLU A 331 6.65 -5.81 21.64
N ILE A 332 5.96 -4.80 21.10
CA ILE A 332 6.43 -4.02 19.95
C ILE A 332 7.47 -3.01 20.42
N LYS A 333 8.72 -3.46 20.58
CA LYS A 333 9.85 -2.61 20.97
C LYS A 333 11.17 -3.18 20.46
N PRO A 334 12.20 -2.32 20.25
CA PRO A 334 13.46 -2.76 19.67
C PRO A 334 14.13 -3.87 20.49
N GLY A 335 14.66 -4.87 19.78
CA GLY A 335 15.36 -5.99 20.37
C GLY A 335 14.47 -7.13 20.91
N ASN A 336 13.16 -6.91 21.05
CA ASN A 336 12.26 -8.00 21.43
C ASN A 336 12.10 -9.01 20.29
N PRO A 337 12.09 -10.31 20.60
CA PRO A 337 11.71 -11.32 19.63
C PRO A 337 10.31 -11.07 19.08
N ILE A 338 10.14 -11.12 17.77
CA ILE A 338 8.84 -10.95 17.11
C ILE A 338 7.84 -12.02 17.57
N ASP A 339 8.32 -13.23 17.85
CA ASP A 339 7.49 -14.33 18.36
C ASP A 339 6.86 -14.09 19.73
N ASN A 340 7.37 -13.15 20.53
CA ASN A 340 6.76 -12.76 21.81
C ASN A 340 5.31 -12.29 21.64
N VAL A 341 4.96 -11.71 20.50
CA VAL A 341 3.58 -11.31 20.17
C VAL A 341 2.64 -12.52 20.17
N ARG A 342 3.07 -13.63 19.57
CA ARG A 342 2.28 -14.89 19.58
C ARG A 342 2.11 -15.41 21.01
N ILE A 343 3.14 -15.30 21.83
CA ILE A 343 3.08 -15.69 23.26
C ILE A 343 2.10 -14.79 24.01
N ALA A 344 2.15 -13.47 23.81
CA ALA A 344 1.23 -12.51 24.41
C ALA A 344 -0.23 -12.77 23.99
N ALA A 345 -0.46 -13.14 22.73
CA ALA A 345 -1.78 -13.44 22.18
C ALA A 345 -2.44 -14.70 22.79
N GLN A 346 -1.67 -15.59 23.48
CA GLN A 346 -2.25 -16.71 24.21
C GLN A 346 -3.19 -16.27 25.35
N PHE A 347 -3.13 -15.00 25.73
CA PHE A 347 -4.09 -14.39 26.66
C PHE A 347 -5.54 -14.62 26.23
N PHE A 348 -5.87 -14.48 24.95
CA PHE A 348 -7.23 -14.68 24.47
C PHE A 348 -7.72 -16.11 24.70
N ARG A 349 -6.86 -17.08 24.43
CA ARG A 349 -7.17 -18.50 24.71
C ARG A 349 -7.36 -18.77 26.19
N GLN A 350 -6.54 -18.13 27.06
CA GLN A 350 -6.69 -18.24 28.52
C GLN A 350 -8.01 -17.64 29.01
N MET A 351 -8.53 -16.62 28.31
CA MET A 351 -9.82 -16.02 28.58
C MET A 351 -11.00 -16.79 27.97
N GLY A 352 -10.77 -17.94 27.34
CA GLY A 352 -11.80 -18.78 26.75
C GLY A 352 -12.42 -18.23 25.47
N VAL A 353 -11.73 -17.33 24.77
CA VAL A 353 -12.18 -16.75 23.50
C VAL A 353 -11.23 -17.16 22.36
N GLN A 354 -11.77 -17.12 21.14
CA GLN A 354 -10.97 -17.23 19.94
C GLN A 354 -10.33 -15.87 19.59
N SER A 355 -9.42 -15.85 18.64
CA SER A 355 -8.94 -14.63 17.98
C SER A 355 -8.86 -14.88 16.48
N ARG A 356 -9.10 -13.84 15.66
CA ARG A 356 -8.70 -13.90 14.25
C ARG A 356 -7.20 -14.26 14.17
N PRO A 357 -6.78 -14.95 13.08
CA PRO A 357 -5.41 -15.45 13.00
C PRO A 357 -4.36 -14.37 13.19
N THR A 358 -4.44 -13.26 12.46
CA THR A 358 -3.43 -12.20 12.50
C THR A 358 -3.50 -11.42 13.80
N GLN A 359 -2.36 -11.25 14.45
CA GLN A 359 -2.21 -10.45 15.67
C GLN A 359 -1.42 -9.18 15.40
N ILE A 360 -0.35 -9.30 14.62
CA ILE A 360 0.35 -8.17 14.01
C ILE A 360 0.72 -8.50 12.58
N HIS A 361 0.83 -7.47 11.76
CA HIS A 361 1.53 -7.54 10.48
C HIS A 361 2.32 -6.26 10.23
N GLY A 362 3.41 -6.35 9.47
CA GLY A 362 4.13 -5.18 9.01
C GLY A 362 3.29 -4.39 8.01
N ILE A 363 3.53 -3.11 7.95
CA ILE A 363 2.97 -2.22 6.94
C ILE A 363 4.12 -1.57 6.20
N ASP A 364 4.29 -1.95 4.94
CA ASP A 364 5.24 -1.30 4.05
C ASP A 364 4.74 -1.35 2.60
N ILE A 365 5.48 -0.70 1.71
CA ILE A 365 5.09 -0.51 0.31
C ILE A 365 5.06 -1.82 -0.51
N VAL A 366 5.61 -2.91 0.01
CA VAL A 366 5.74 -4.20 -0.71
C VAL A 366 5.08 -5.35 0.01
N THR A 367 5.18 -5.41 1.33
CA THR A 367 4.81 -6.61 2.10
C THR A 367 4.33 -6.29 3.51
N ALA A 368 3.74 -7.29 4.13
CA ALA A 368 3.22 -7.25 5.49
C ALA A 368 4.15 -7.95 6.50
N THR A 369 5.45 -7.69 6.45
CA THR A 369 6.44 -8.23 7.40
C THR A 369 6.80 -7.21 8.50
N PRO A 370 6.86 -7.60 9.79
CA PRO A 370 6.65 -8.97 10.31
C PRO A 370 5.19 -9.42 10.24
N HIS A 371 4.94 -10.74 10.26
CA HIS A 371 3.58 -11.28 10.30
C HIS A 371 3.49 -12.39 11.35
N VAL A 372 2.69 -12.14 12.38
CA VAL A 372 2.49 -13.05 13.51
C VAL A 372 1.02 -13.41 13.64
N PHE A 373 0.75 -14.69 13.60
CA PHE A 373 -0.58 -15.26 13.84
C PHE A 373 -0.73 -15.70 15.30
N ALA A 374 -1.96 -15.85 15.76
CA ALA A 374 -2.25 -16.34 17.11
C ALA A 374 -1.59 -17.69 17.43
N GLU A 375 -1.54 -18.59 16.44
CA GLU A 375 -1.05 -19.97 16.59
C GLU A 375 0.38 -20.17 16.06
N ARG A 376 0.89 -19.25 15.25
CA ARG A 376 2.21 -19.35 14.63
C ARG A 376 2.80 -17.99 14.26
N THR A 377 4.12 -17.94 14.17
CA THR A 377 4.84 -16.86 13.49
C THR A 377 5.30 -17.36 12.12
N GLU A 378 5.33 -16.50 11.11
CA GLU A 378 5.89 -16.85 9.82
C GLU A 378 7.34 -17.35 10.00
N ALA A 379 7.72 -18.45 9.35
CA ALA A 379 9.02 -19.07 9.54
C ALA A 379 10.21 -18.13 9.29
N ARG A 380 10.04 -17.17 8.37
CA ARG A 380 11.04 -16.14 8.06
C ARG A 380 11.19 -15.06 9.15
N GLU A 381 10.29 -15.01 10.13
CA GLU A 381 10.24 -14.01 11.20
C GLU A 381 10.48 -14.61 12.59
N ALA A 382 10.44 -15.95 12.70
CA ALA A 382 10.38 -16.64 14.01
C ALA A 382 11.60 -16.38 14.90
N ASP A 383 12.76 -16.13 14.31
CA ASP A 383 14.05 -15.88 14.96
C ASP A 383 14.49 -14.42 14.89
N LYS A 384 13.64 -13.54 14.34
CA LYS A 384 13.93 -12.10 14.21
C LYS A 384 13.46 -11.30 15.42
N VAL A 385 14.00 -10.09 15.52
CA VAL A 385 13.62 -9.09 16.52
C VAL A 385 13.03 -7.85 15.86
N PHE A 386 12.26 -7.09 16.61
CA PHE A 386 11.85 -5.75 16.17
C PHE A 386 13.07 -4.84 16.05
N LEU A 387 13.14 -4.07 15.00
CA LEU A 387 14.20 -3.11 14.73
C LEU A 387 13.63 -1.70 14.58
N PRO A 388 14.34 -0.65 15.03
CA PRO A 388 13.93 0.72 14.79
C PRO A 388 13.71 1.00 13.29
N GLY A 389 12.63 1.72 12.97
CA GLY A 389 12.21 1.99 11.59
C GLY A 389 11.29 0.93 10.98
N MET A 390 11.03 -0.18 11.67
CA MET A 390 9.92 -1.07 11.30
C MET A 390 8.59 -0.39 11.57
N VAL A 391 7.60 -0.65 10.70
CA VAL A 391 6.21 -0.23 10.89
C VAL A 391 5.33 -1.48 10.95
N THR A 392 4.46 -1.53 11.94
CA THR A 392 3.58 -2.68 12.15
C THR A 392 2.19 -2.26 12.62
N MET A 393 1.18 -2.96 12.13
CA MET A 393 -0.18 -2.93 12.68
C MET A 393 -0.30 -3.95 13.79
N ALA A 394 -0.81 -3.55 14.96
CA ALA A 394 -1.32 -4.50 15.96
C ALA A 394 -2.84 -4.53 15.83
N GLU A 395 -3.38 -5.73 15.58
CA GLU A 395 -4.78 -5.89 15.17
C GLU A 395 -5.49 -7.11 15.77
N PRO A 396 -5.37 -7.40 17.06
CA PRO A 396 -6.10 -8.51 17.62
C PRO A 396 -7.62 -8.32 17.48
N ASN A 397 -8.28 -9.39 17.14
CA ASN A 397 -9.74 -9.43 17.07
C ASN A 397 -10.24 -10.65 17.88
N PRO A 398 -10.37 -10.52 19.20
CA PRO A 398 -10.98 -11.57 19.99
C PRO A 398 -12.45 -11.80 19.58
N ILE A 399 -12.85 -13.08 19.62
CA ILE A 399 -14.16 -13.54 19.16
C ILE A 399 -14.73 -14.46 20.24
N THR A 400 -16.00 -14.26 20.59
CA THR A 400 -16.72 -15.13 21.53
C THR A 400 -16.68 -16.60 21.10
N ALA A 401 -16.78 -17.52 22.05
CA ALA A 401 -16.63 -18.96 21.78
C ALA A 401 -17.67 -19.50 20.76
N ASP A 402 -18.85 -18.88 20.70
CA ASP A 402 -19.90 -19.20 19.71
C ASP A 402 -19.66 -18.60 18.32
N GLY A 403 -18.63 -17.76 18.16
CA GLY A 403 -18.29 -17.12 16.90
C GLY A 403 -19.23 -15.97 16.48
N MET A 404 -20.15 -15.55 17.35
CA MET A 404 -21.21 -14.60 16.98
C MET A 404 -20.82 -13.14 17.22
N PHE A 405 -19.81 -12.87 18.04
CA PHE A 405 -19.37 -11.52 18.37
C PHE A 405 -17.86 -11.42 18.48
N GLY A 406 -17.31 -10.30 18.09
CA GLY A 406 -15.92 -9.93 18.28
C GLY A 406 -15.74 -8.43 18.26
N ILE A 407 -14.63 -7.95 18.78
CA ILE A 407 -14.24 -6.55 18.69
C ILE A 407 -12.86 -6.47 18.06
N PHE A 408 -12.76 -5.80 16.93
CA PHE A 408 -11.50 -5.46 16.31
C PHE A 408 -10.94 -4.20 16.95
N LEU A 409 -9.70 -4.26 17.40
CA LEU A 409 -8.97 -3.11 17.92
C LEU A 409 -7.58 -3.09 17.32
N GLY A 410 -7.23 -2.01 16.66
CA GLY A 410 -5.94 -1.96 16.01
C GLY A 410 -5.43 -0.56 15.73
N HIS A 411 -4.10 -0.41 15.81
CA HIS A 411 -3.36 0.81 15.50
C HIS A 411 -2.03 0.48 14.84
N THR A 412 -1.53 1.44 14.07
CA THR A 412 -0.21 1.35 13.42
C THR A 412 0.87 1.94 14.33
N PHE A 413 1.98 1.23 14.44
CA PHE A 413 3.13 1.58 15.26
C PHE A 413 4.40 1.68 14.42
N ILE A 414 5.22 2.68 14.73
CA ILE A 414 6.61 2.80 14.30
C ILE A 414 7.49 2.32 15.45
N VAL A 415 8.36 1.34 15.23
CA VAL A 415 9.36 0.94 16.23
C VAL A 415 10.43 2.02 16.30
N THR A 416 10.65 2.57 17.51
CA THR A 416 11.66 3.61 17.79
C THR A 416 12.93 2.98 18.41
N ASN A 417 13.91 3.79 18.78
CA ASN A 417 15.14 3.30 19.43
C ASN A 417 14.90 2.79 20.87
N ASP A 418 13.83 3.21 21.50
CA ASP A 418 13.54 2.98 22.93
C ASP A 418 12.16 2.38 23.21
N GLY A 419 11.35 2.18 22.17
CA GLY A 419 9.99 1.64 22.28
C GLY A 419 9.25 1.65 20.97
N HIS A 420 8.08 2.26 20.95
CA HIS A 420 7.28 2.49 19.75
C HIS A 420 6.53 3.82 19.82
N GLU A 421 6.21 4.35 18.66
CA GLU A 421 5.32 5.49 18.42
C GLU A 421 4.03 4.96 17.80
N VAL A 422 2.87 5.34 18.31
CA VAL A 422 1.59 5.15 17.63
C VAL A 422 1.39 6.30 16.64
N VAL A 423 0.99 6.00 15.40
CA VAL A 423 0.95 7.02 14.33
C VAL A 423 -0.34 7.83 14.29
N ASP A 424 -1.36 7.40 15.01
CA ASP A 424 -2.59 8.13 15.24
C ASP A 424 -2.75 8.48 16.72
N THR A 425 -3.61 9.44 17.04
CA THR A 425 -3.87 9.86 18.42
C THR A 425 -5.28 9.50 18.87
N TYR A 426 -5.95 8.59 18.14
CA TYR A 426 -7.29 8.15 18.51
C TYR A 426 -7.27 7.39 19.85
N PRO A 427 -8.15 7.73 20.80
CA PRO A 427 -8.10 7.14 22.14
C PRO A 427 -8.51 5.66 22.12
N LEU A 428 -7.91 4.89 23.06
CA LEU A 428 -8.28 3.48 23.29
C LEU A 428 -9.60 3.38 24.07
N GLU A 429 -10.70 3.67 23.38
CA GLU A 429 -12.04 3.66 23.94
C GLU A 429 -13.08 3.16 22.93
N ILE A 430 -14.24 2.79 23.43
CA ILE A 430 -15.41 2.55 22.58
C ILE A 430 -16.01 3.92 22.25
N ALA A 431 -16.04 4.30 20.96
CA ALA A 431 -16.77 5.48 20.54
C ALA A 431 -18.28 5.30 20.77
N VAL A 432 -18.95 6.36 21.21
CA VAL A 432 -20.41 6.38 21.34
C VAL A 432 -20.95 7.50 20.47
N ALA A 433 -21.80 7.14 19.50
CA ALA A 433 -22.46 8.03 18.55
C ALA A 433 -23.95 8.20 18.91
#